data_3b9fa748dc5576c4163ddfbabc4f4556
#
_entry.id   3b9fa748dc5576c4163ddfbabc4f4556
#
_cell.length_a   1.000
_cell.length_b   1.000
_cell.length_c   1.000
_cell.angle_alpha   90.00
_cell.angle_beta   90.00
_cell.angle_gamma   90.00
#
_symmetry.space_group_name_H-M   'P 1'
#
loop_
_entity.id
_entity.type
_entity.pdbx_description
1 polymer ?
#
loop_
_entity_poly.entity_id
_entity_poly.type
_entity_poly.pdbx_seq_one_letter_code
_entity_poly.pdbx_strand_id
1 'polypeptide(L)'
;PRVGLIAGAALLVDYVLMVALGISASTHLMFSFLPPYFYDYRVWASMVLMLGLMVFHIQGRQLNLRPFKFLFVAFLITHLVFILVGFSDHFQDIGGVVTRSIETTQSDLSTFGWLPVLAIFARGFFLGGGTYTGIEAASDTVQLSRYRQSSENRRKMLAYVACALAFAAASLAALYSLWDVNIEPTMALNGVLFERVFTDIGWDWPYVILGLLVMLGLETAVLLLAAHVAFVVGPRVLSTMAIDSWLPHQFRYLSNRFVTKNGIMLMGGLALLAIYLSDANVDLLVVLFSINVFIVFSLSMLGLCVYWLKNRHEKRFVKGFLSASLGFVVSASILLGTIITQFFQGGWITMLITTVVVLVCLWVRNH
;
A
#
# COMPACT_ATOMS: atom_id res chain seq x y z
N PRO A 1 -11.17 7.08 24.61
CA PRO A 1 -10.01 7.93 24.35
C PRO A 1 -8.74 7.11 24.06
N ARG A 2 -8.40 6.08 24.88
CA ARG A 2 -7.15 5.29 24.71
C ARG A 2 -7.10 4.50 23.39
N VAL A 3 -8.20 3.91 22.96
CA VAL A 3 -8.27 3.17 21.69
C VAL A 3 -8.05 4.10 20.49
N GLY A 4 -8.61 5.31 20.54
CA GLY A 4 -8.38 6.34 19.51
C GLY A 4 -6.92 6.78 19.41
N LEU A 5 -6.20 6.84 20.56
CA LEU A 5 -4.78 7.12 20.57
C LEU A 5 -3.98 6.01 19.87
N ILE A 6 -4.28 4.74 20.16
CA ILE A 6 -3.59 3.61 19.53
C ILE A 6 -3.83 3.64 18.02
N ALA A 7 -5.07 3.88 17.59
CA ALA A 7 -5.40 4.01 16.18
C ALA A 7 -4.68 5.19 15.51
N GLY A 8 -4.60 6.36 16.17
CA GLY A 8 -3.87 7.52 15.66
C GLY A 8 -2.37 7.29 15.58
N ALA A 9 -1.78 6.64 16.57
CA ALA A 9 -0.36 6.28 16.57
C ALA A 9 -0.04 5.28 15.45
N ALA A 10 -0.88 4.25 15.29
CA ALA A 10 -0.73 3.30 14.19
C ALA A 10 -0.88 3.98 12.83
N LEU A 11 -1.86 4.87 12.67
CA LEU A 11 -2.05 5.64 11.43
C LEU A 11 -0.84 6.54 11.11
N LEU A 12 -0.19 7.10 12.11
CA LEU A 12 1.03 7.90 11.92
C LEU A 12 2.17 7.02 11.37
N VAL A 13 2.40 5.86 11.97
CA VAL A 13 3.41 4.89 11.51
C VAL A 13 3.06 4.41 10.10
N ASP A 14 1.79 4.21 9.81
CA ASP A 14 1.28 3.80 8.51
C ASP A 14 1.68 4.80 7.40
N TYR A 15 1.45 6.09 7.60
CA TYR A 15 1.86 7.12 6.63
C TYR A 15 3.37 7.22 6.46
N VAL A 16 4.16 7.02 7.52
CA VAL A 16 5.63 6.96 7.41
C VAL A 16 6.06 5.79 6.54
N LEU A 17 5.51 4.61 6.79
CA LEU A 17 5.83 3.39 6.03
C LEU A 17 5.32 3.49 4.58
N MET A 18 4.14 4.09 4.35
CA MET A 18 3.60 4.32 3.01
C MET A 18 4.50 5.22 2.17
N VAL A 19 5.05 6.29 2.76
CA VAL A 19 6.03 7.15 2.08
C VAL A 19 7.31 6.38 1.78
N ALA A 20 7.86 5.67 2.77
CA ALA A 20 9.09 4.89 2.61
C ALA A 20 8.92 3.81 1.54
N LEU A 21 7.81 3.07 1.58
CA LEU A 21 7.46 2.04 0.59
C LEU A 21 7.30 2.64 -0.81
N GLY A 22 6.52 3.72 -0.96
CA GLY A 22 6.29 4.34 -2.26
C GLY A 22 7.56 4.86 -2.92
N ILE A 23 8.49 5.44 -2.14
CA ILE A 23 9.81 5.87 -2.61
C ILE A 23 10.69 4.67 -2.97
N SER A 24 10.79 3.67 -2.09
CA SER A 24 11.62 2.48 -2.33
C SER A 24 11.13 1.65 -3.51
N ALA A 25 9.82 1.46 -3.65
CA ALA A 25 9.23 0.77 -4.79
C ALA A 25 9.44 1.55 -6.10
N SER A 26 9.30 2.88 -6.08
CA SER A 26 9.58 3.72 -7.25
C SER A 26 11.03 3.59 -7.71
N THR A 27 11.99 3.62 -6.79
CA THR A 27 13.41 3.44 -7.13
C THR A 27 13.71 2.02 -7.57
N HIS A 28 13.10 1.00 -6.97
CA HIS A 28 13.23 -0.38 -7.43
C HIS A 28 12.79 -0.54 -8.88
N LEU A 29 11.64 0.01 -9.27
CA LEU A 29 11.17 0.03 -10.66
C LEU A 29 12.12 0.81 -11.58
N MET A 30 12.62 1.97 -11.16
CA MET A 30 13.60 2.74 -11.96
C MET A 30 14.90 1.97 -12.18
N PHE A 31 15.36 1.21 -11.21
CA PHE A 31 16.59 0.42 -11.32
C PHE A 31 16.40 -0.89 -12.09
N SER A 32 15.15 -1.32 -12.30
CA SER A 32 14.84 -2.54 -13.06
C SER A 32 15.26 -2.48 -14.53
N PHE A 33 15.43 -1.28 -15.12
CA PHE A 33 15.95 -1.14 -16.50
C PHE A 33 17.40 -0.67 -16.56
N LEU A 34 18.05 -0.52 -15.42
CA LEU A 34 19.48 -0.21 -15.38
C LEU A 34 20.29 -1.53 -15.32
N PRO A 35 21.54 -1.51 -15.84
CA PRO A 35 22.43 -2.66 -15.68
C PRO A 35 22.56 -3.07 -14.20
N PRO A 36 22.68 -4.38 -13.90
CA PRO A 36 22.63 -4.90 -12.52
C PRO A 36 23.65 -4.26 -11.55
N TYR A 37 24.80 -3.81 -12.05
CA TYR A 37 25.82 -3.16 -11.21
C TYR A 37 25.41 -1.81 -10.64
N PHE A 38 24.34 -1.18 -11.16
CA PHE A 38 23.78 0.04 -10.57
C PHE A 38 22.83 -0.26 -9.40
N TYR A 39 22.37 -1.48 -9.24
CA TYR A 39 21.33 -1.82 -8.28
C TYR A 39 21.69 -1.49 -6.83
N ASP A 40 22.97 -1.55 -6.47
CA ASP A 40 23.47 -1.20 -5.13
C ASP A 40 23.25 0.29 -4.78
N TYR A 41 23.11 1.15 -5.78
CA TYR A 41 22.86 2.58 -5.57
C TYR A 41 21.40 2.92 -5.28
N ARG A 42 20.45 1.94 -5.32
CA ARG A 42 19.02 2.17 -5.13
C ARG A 42 18.69 2.81 -3.78
N VAL A 43 19.41 2.44 -2.71
CA VAL A 43 19.20 2.99 -1.36
C VAL A 43 19.52 4.48 -1.35
N TRP A 44 20.66 4.86 -1.92
CA TRP A 44 21.08 6.26 -2.01
C TRP A 44 20.11 7.07 -2.89
N ALA A 45 19.67 6.50 -4.01
CA ALA A 45 18.67 7.12 -4.86
C ALA A 45 17.34 7.33 -4.12
N SER A 46 16.88 6.35 -3.35
CA SER A 46 15.69 6.45 -2.51
C SER A 46 15.84 7.55 -1.47
N MET A 47 16.99 7.64 -0.80
CA MET A 47 17.26 8.69 0.19
C MET A 47 17.29 10.08 -0.42
N VAL A 48 17.92 10.25 -1.58
CA VAL A 48 17.95 11.53 -2.32
C VAL A 48 16.55 11.94 -2.76
N LEU A 49 15.77 11.00 -3.29
CA LEU A 49 14.40 11.23 -3.71
C LEU A 49 13.49 11.63 -2.53
N MET A 50 13.66 10.96 -1.39
CA MET A 50 12.96 11.28 -0.15
C MET A 50 13.32 12.66 0.37
N LEU A 51 14.62 13.03 0.38
CA LEU A 51 15.07 14.37 0.75
C LEU A 51 14.50 15.44 -0.19
N GLY A 52 14.46 15.16 -1.49
CA GLY A 52 13.84 16.04 -2.48
C GLY A 52 12.36 16.27 -2.19
N LEU A 53 11.62 15.21 -1.89
CA LEU A 53 10.19 15.26 -1.51
C LEU A 53 10.00 16.07 -0.22
N MET A 54 10.83 15.86 0.79
CA MET A 54 10.78 16.60 2.05
C MET A 54 11.03 18.11 1.84
N VAL A 55 12.06 18.49 1.08
CA VAL A 55 12.38 19.88 0.76
C VAL A 55 11.23 20.54 -0.01
N PHE A 56 10.65 19.83 -0.97
CA PHE A 56 9.50 20.29 -1.74
C PHE A 56 8.32 20.68 -0.83
N HIS A 57 7.99 19.83 0.16
CA HIS A 57 6.90 20.09 1.10
C HIS A 57 7.21 21.20 2.13
N ILE A 58 8.47 21.29 2.61
CA ILE A 58 8.89 22.36 3.51
C ILE A 58 8.77 23.73 2.83
N GLN A 59 8.99 23.79 1.52
CA GLN A 59 8.83 25.03 0.74
C GLN A 59 7.34 25.45 0.59
N GLY A 60 6.39 24.64 1.05
CA GLY A 60 4.95 24.91 0.92
C GLY A 60 4.43 24.83 -0.51
N ARG A 61 5.18 24.20 -1.40
CA ARG A 61 4.76 24.00 -2.79
C ARG A 61 3.62 23.00 -2.84
N GLN A 62 2.54 23.38 -3.52
CA GLN A 62 1.42 22.48 -3.77
C GLN A 62 1.55 21.91 -5.18
N LEU A 63 1.51 20.60 -5.28
CA LEU A 63 1.46 19.93 -6.58
C LEU A 63 0.10 20.22 -7.25
N ASN A 64 0.14 20.72 -8.47
CA ASN A 64 -1.06 20.78 -9.28
C ASN A 64 -1.40 19.35 -9.76
N LEU A 65 -2.44 18.77 -9.19
CA LEU A 65 -2.83 17.38 -9.52
C LEU A 65 -3.54 17.23 -10.87
N ARG A 66 -3.81 18.33 -11.59
CA ARG A 66 -4.50 18.24 -12.89
C ARG A 66 -3.74 17.43 -13.95
N PRO A 67 -2.42 17.62 -14.17
CA PRO A 67 -1.67 16.80 -15.13
C PRO A 67 -1.59 15.33 -14.73
N PHE A 68 -1.61 15.03 -13.42
CA PHE A 68 -1.55 13.65 -12.93
C PHE A 68 -2.81 12.83 -13.22
N LYS A 69 -3.94 13.47 -13.55
CA LYS A 69 -5.11 12.75 -14.06
C LYS A 69 -4.83 12.07 -15.40
N PHE A 70 -4.14 12.77 -16.30
CA PHE A 70 -3.77 12.19 -17.60
C PHE A 70 -2.77 11.06 -17.43
N LEU A 71 -1.79 11.21 -16.55
CA LEU A 71 -0.82 10.16 -16.21
C LEU A 71 -1.53 8.93 -15.64
N PHE A 72 -2.47 9.12 -14.70
CA PHE A 72 -3.23 8.02 -14.12
C PHE A 72 -4.14 7.33 -15.15
N VAL A 73 -4.78 8.09 -16.03
CA VAL A 73 -5.59 7.53 -17.13
C VAL A 73 -4.69 6.75 -18.10
N ALA A 74 -3.51 7.28 -18.45
CA ALA A 74 -2.54 6.58 -19.28
C ALA A 74 -2.10 5.26 -18.63
N PHE A 75 -1.78 5.29 -17.32
CA PHE A 75 -1.47 4.08 -16.54
C PHE A 75 -2.61 3.05 -16.64
N LEU A 76 -3.85 3.44 -16.39
CA LEU A 76 -4.99 2.52 -16.46
C LEU A 76 -5.19 1.93 -17.86
N ILE A 77 -5.10 2.76 -18.90
CA ILE A 77 -5.30 2.32 -20.28
C ILE A 77 -4.18 1.36 -20.69
N THR A 78 -2.92 1.72 -20.46
CA THR A 78 -1.77 0.88 -20.85
C THR A 78 -1.79 -0.47 -20.14
N HIS A 79 -2.09 -0.49 -18.85
CA HIS A 79 -2.18 -1.75 -18.08
C HIS A 79 -3.38 -2.59 -18.49
N LEU A 80 -4.54 -1.96 -18.77
CA LEU A 80 -5.70 -2.69 -19.28
C LEU A 80 -5.42 -3.31 -20.65
N VAL A 81 -4.82 -2.54 -21.57
CA VAL A 81 -4.41 -3.06 -22.89
C VAL A 81 -3.40 -4.19 -22.74
N PHE A 82 -2.40 -4.01 -21.87
CA PHE A 82 -1.40 -5.05 -21.57
C PHE A 82 -2.05 -6.34 -21.03
N ILE A 83 -2.98 -6.24 -20.09
CA ILE A 83 -3.71 -7.39 -19.54
C ILE A 83 -4.48 -8.09 -20.66
N LEU A 84 -5.20 -7.35 -21.51
CA LEU A 84 -5.95 -7.95 -22.62
C LEU A 84 -5.03 -8.64 -23.62
N VAL A 85 -3.90 -8.05 -23.97
CA VAL A 85 -2.91 -8.64 -24.88
C VAL A 85 -2.29 -9.88 -24.27
N GLY A 86 -1.84 -9.81 -23.01
CA GLY A 86 -1.22 -10.94 -22.31
C GLY A 86 -2.14 -12.15 -22.16
N PHE A 87 -3.45 -11.92 -22.00
CA PHE A 87 -4.42 -13.02 -22.01
C PHE A 87 -4.75 -13.54 -23.42
N SER A 88 -4.80 -12.64 -24.45
CA SER A 88 -5.18 -13.04 -25.79
C SER A 88 -4.16 -13.96 -26.43
N ASP A 89 -2.89 -13.74 -26.16
CA ASP A 89 -1.79 -14.51 -26.73
C ASP A 89 -1.75 -15.95 -26.21
N HIS A 90 -1.94 -16.13 -24.91
CA HIS A 90 -1.97 -17.44 -24.25
C HIS A 90 -3.38 -17.94 -23.88
N PHE A 91 -4.41 -17.49 -24.61
CA PHE A 91 -5.79 -17.84 -24.30
C PHE A 91 -6.04 -19.34 -24.31
N GLN A 92 -5.40 -20.07 -25.22
CA GLN A 92 -5.53 -21.53 -25.35
C GLN A 92 -4.84 -22.28 -24.18
N ASP A 93 -3.84 -21.67 -23.54
CA ASP A 93 -3.07 -22.26 -22.46
C ASP A 93 -3.75 -22.13 -21.08
N ILE A 94 -4.78 -21.26 -20.96
CA ILE A 94 -5.51 -21.06 -19.71
C ILE A 94 -6.05 -22.38 -19.16
N GLY A 95 -6.63 -23.21 -20.02
CA GLY A 95 -7.12 -24.55 -19.63
C GLY A 95 -6.02 -25.43 -19.05
N GLY A 96 -4.85 -25.43 -19.69
CA GLY A 96 -3.67 -26.17 -19.22
C GLY A 96 -3.12 -25.68 -17.89
N VAL A 97 -3.07 -24.36 -17.67
CA VAL A 97 -2.65 -23.77 -16.38
C VAL A 97 -3.62 -24.14 -15.26
N VAL A 98 -4.92 -24.03 -15.51
CA VAL A 98 -5.95 -24.41 -14.53
C VAL A 98 -5.86 -25.92 -14.20
N THR A 99 -5.73 -26.78 -15.19
CA THR A 99 -5.59 -28.24 -14.99
C THR A 99 -4.34 -28.56 -14.17
N ARG A 100 -3.18 -28.01 -14.52
CA ARG A 100 -1.93 -28.17 -13.74
C ARG A 100 -2.07 -27.69 -12.31
N SER A 101 -2.73 -26.55 -12.08
CA SER A 101 -2.95 -26.01 -10.73
C SER A 101 -3.85 -26.95 -9.89
N ILE A 102 -4.88 -27.54 -10.50
CA ILE A 102 -5.74 -28.51 -9.84
C ILE A 102 -4.98 -29.80 -9.53
N GLU A 103 -4.22 -30.34 -10.49
CA GLU A 103 -3.42 -31.56 -10.31
C GLU A 103 -2.36 -31.38 -9.23
N THR A 104 -1.63 -30.24 -9.23
CA THR A 104 -0.67 -29.91 -8.18
C THR A 104 -1.34 -29.83 -6.81
N THR A 105 -2.49 -29.13 -6.71
CA THR A 105 -3.24 -29.03 -5.46
C THR A 105 -3.73 -30.39 -4.98
N GLN A 106 -4.19 -31.26 -5.87
CA GLN A 106 -4.61 -32.63 -5.52
C GLN A 106 -3.43 -33.49 -5.06
N SER A 107 -2.28 -33.38 -5.74
CA SER A 107 -1.04 -34.06 -5.34
C SER A 107 -0.59 -33.60 -3.96
N ASP A 108 -0.56 -32.30 -3.73
CA ASP A 108 -0.19 -31.72 -2.42
C ASP A 108 -1.18 -32.15 -1.32
N LEU A 109 -2.47 -32.17 -1.64
CA LEU A 109 -3.51 -32.63 -0.71
C LEU A 109 -3.34 -34.10 -0.33
N SER A 110 -2.95 -34.95 -1.29
CA SER A 110 -2.70 -36.37 -1.05
C SER A 110 -1.39 -36.63 -0.27
N THR A 111 -0.37 -35.77 -0.49
CA THR A 111 0.97 -35.91 0.10
C THR A 111 1.06 -35.32 1.50
N PHE A 112 0.55 -34.09 1.67
CA PHE A 112 0.69 -33.30 2.89
C PHE A 112 -0.59 -33.22 3.73
N GLY A 113 -1.73 -33.61 3.15
CA GLY A 113 -3.03 -33.46 3.78
C GLY A 113 -3.65 -32.06 3.63
N TRP A 114 -4.88 -31.91 4.09
CA TRP A 114 -5.66 -30.66 3.89
C TRP A 114 -5.16 -29.46 4.68
N LEU A 115 -4.56 -29.68 5.87
CA LEU A 115 -4.16 -28.59 6.77
C LEU A 115 -2.98 -27.76 6.22
N PRO A 116 -1.86 -28.35 5.75
CA PRO A 116 -0.78 -27.61 5.10
C PRO A 116 -1.22 -26.91 3.80
N VAL A 117 -2.05 -27.55 2.98
CA VAL A 117 -2.59 -26.93 1.76
C VAL A 117 -3.44 -25.70 2.10
N LEU A 118 -4.34 -25.80 3.09
CA LEU A 118 -5.11 -24.68 3.59
C LEU A 118 -4.20 -23.56 4.15
N ALA A 119 -3.12 -23.93 4.83
CA ALA A 119 -2.16 -22.94 5.35
C ALA A 119 -1.44 -22.16 4.24
N ILE A 120 -1.11 -22.81 3.12
CA ILE A 120 -0.53 -22.15 1.93
C ILE A 120 -1.53 -21.15 1.34
N PHE A 121 -2.79 -21.55 1.13
CA PHE A 121 -3.84 -20.65 0.65
C PHE A 121 -4.08 -19.48 1.61
N ALA A 122 -4.16 -19.76 2.91
CA ALA A 122 -4.32 -18.73 3.93
C ALA A 122 -3.15 -17.74 3.92
N ARG A 123 -1.91 -18.23 3.78
CA ARG A 123 -0.72 -17.38 3.65
C ARG A 123 -0.82 -16.46 2.43
N GLY A 124 -1.18 -17.00 1.26
CA GLY A 124 -1.39 -16.20 0.05
C GLY A 124 -2.48 -15.14 0.24
N PHE A 125 -3.59 -15.50 0.88
CA PHE A 125 -4.68 -14.56 1.18
C PHE A 125 -4.23 -13.43 2.13
N PHE A 126 -3.46 -13.74 3.18
CA PHE A 126 -2.96 -12.73 4.12
C PHE A 126 -1.94 -11.78 3.47
N LEU A 127 -1.04 -12.31 2.63
CA LEU A 127 -0.09 -11.49 1.86
C LEU A 127 -0.81 -10.59 0.85
N GLY A 128 -1.84 -11.13 0.18
CA GLY A 128 -2.67 -10.38 -0.77
C GLY A 128 -3.45 -9.23 -0.12
N GLY A 129 -3.62 -9.23 1.22
CA GLY A 129 -4.24 -8.13 1.95
C GLY A 129 -3.53 -6.79 1.74
N GLY A 130 -2.22 -6.81 1.50
CA GLY A 130 -1.43 -5.63 1.16
C GLY A 130 -1.87 -4.91 -0.13
N THR A 131 -2.56 -5.59 -1.03
CA THR A 131 -3.07 -5.02 -2.29
C THR A 131 -4.10 -3.89 -2.08
N TYR A 132 -4.83 -3.92 -0.96
CA TYR A 132 -5.83 -2.90 -0.63
C TYR A 132 -5.26 -1.69 0.11
N THR A 133 -3.97 -1.61 0.26
CA THR A 133 -3.27 -0.49 0.91
C THR A 133 -3.44 0.78 0.08
N GLY A 134 -3.67 1.92 0.77
CA GLY A 134 -3.94 3.22 0.12
C GLY A 134 -5.43 3.59 0.00
N ILE A 135 -6.37 2.67 0.23
CA ILE A 135 -7.81 2.99 0.27
C ILE A 135 -8.12 3.97 1.41
N GLU A 136 -7.42 3.87 2.54
CA GLU A 136 -7.51 4.80 3.68
C GLU A 136 -7.11 6.22 3.25
N ALA A 137 -6.01 6.39 2.54
CA ALA A 137 -5.56 7.69 2.03
C ALA A 137 -6.56 8.27 1.02
N ALA A 138 -7.18 7.44 0.18
CA ALA A 138 -8.26 7.85 -0.72
C ALA A 138 -9.48 8.33 0.06
N SER A 139 -9.86 7.63 1.14
CA SER A 139 -10.97 8.03 2.02
C SER A 139 -10.71 9.37 2.70
N ASP A 140 -9.51 9.59 3.23
CA ASP A 140 -9.12 10.83 3.90
C ASP A 140 -9.02 12.01 2.94
N THR A 141 -8.51 11.77 1.74
CA THR A 141 -8.43 12.81 0.69
C THR A 141 -9.81 13.28 0.24
N VAL A 142 -10.78 12.37 0.17
CA VAL A 142 -12.18 12.72 -0.17
C VAL A 142 -12.83 13.58 0.92
N GLN A 143 -12.50 13.35 2.19
CA GLN A 143 -12.99 14.19 3.29
C GLN A 143 -12.42 15.62 3.23
N LEU A 144 -11.20 15.77 2.72
CA LEU A 144 -10.50 17.05 2.57
C LEU A 144 -10.92 17.81 1.29
N SER A 145 -11.64 17.18 0.38
CA SER A 145 -12.12 17.84 -0.84
C SER A 145 -13.11 18.95 -0.51
N ARG A 146 -12.88 20.15 -1.08
CA ARG A 146 -13.80 21.30 -0.97
C ARG A 146 -15.18 21.03 -1.57
N TYR A 147 -15.28 20.03 -2.43
CA TYR A 147 -16.55 19.58 -2.99
C TYR A 147 -17.22 18.62 -2.00
N ARG A 148 -18.28 19.10 -1.38
CA ARG A 148 -19.15 18.32 -0.49
C ARG A 148 -19.91 17.27 -1.31
N GLN A 149 -19.24 16.18 -1.64
CA GLN A 149 -19.87 15.05 -2.32
C GLN A 149 -20.86 14.37 -1.36
N SER A 150 -21.98 13.91 -1.90
CA SER A 150 -22.93 13.13 -1.11
C SER A 150 -22.28 11.85 -0.58
N SER A 151 -22.72 11.39 0.58
CA SER A 151 -22.22 10.14 1.18
C SER A 151 -22.38 8.93 0.24
N GLU A 152 -23.38 8.96 -0.62
CA GLU A 152 -23.65 7.93 -1.62
C GLU A 152 -22.60 7.94 -2.74
N ASN A 153 -22.21 9.09 -3.27
CA ASN A 153 -21.19 9.19 -4.31
C ASN A 153 -19.81 8.75 -3.80
N ARG A 154 -19.46 9.08 -2.56
CA ARG A 154 -18.24 8.61 -1.92
C ARG A 154 -18.19 7.08 -1.82
N ARG A 155 -19.29 6.47 -1.38
CA ARG A 155 -19.41 5.02 -1.26
C ARG A 155 -19.28 4.33 -2.62
N LYS A 156 -19.93 4.85 -3.67
CA LYS A 156 -19.81 4.32 -5.04
C LYS A 156 -18.37 4.44 -5.54
N MET A 157 -17.72 5.57 -5.34
CA MET A 157 -16.32 5.78 -5.74
C MET A 157 -15.38 4.78 -5.07
N LEU A 158 -15.48 4.60 -3.75
CA LEU A 158 -14.64 3.62 -3.02
C LEU A 158 -14.91 2.19 -3.48
N ALA A 159 -16.17 1.84 -3.78
CA ALA A 159 -16.51 0.53 -4.32
C ALA A 159 -15.89 0.31 -5.71
N TYR A 160 -15.93 1.30 -6.61
CA TYR A 160 -15.27 1.21 -7.91
C TYR A 160 -13.75 1.05 -7.80
N VAL A 161 -13.12 1.81 -6.89
CA VAL A 161 -11.67 1.68 -6.63
C VAL A 161 -11.33 0.28 -6.12
N ALA A 162 -12.09 -0.23 -5.15
CA ALA A 162 -11.87 -1.57 -4.61
C ALA A 162 -12.05 -2.67 -5.66
N CYS A 163 -13.09 -2.58 -6.51
CA CYS A 163 -13.31 -3.53 -7.60
C CYS A 163 -12.21 -3.45 -8.65
N ALA A 164 -11.74 -2.24 -9.00
CA ALA A 164 -10.67 -2.06 -9.97
C ALA A 164 -9.34 -2.64 -9.46
N LEU A 165 -9.01 -2.41 -8.17
CA LEU A 165 -7.82 -3.00 -7.53
C LEU A 165 -7.91 -4.53 -7.49
N ALA A 166 -9.06 -5.09 -7.11
CA ALA A 166 -9.26 -6.53 -7.09
C ALA A 166 -9.10 -7.14 -8.49
N PHE A 167 -9.68 -6.49 -9.51
CA PHE A 167 -9.55 -6.92 -10.91
C PHE A 167 -8.09 -6.88 -11.38
N ALA A 168 -7.39 -5.77 -11.15
CA ALA A 168 -5.99 -5.61 -11.55
C ALA A 168 -5.09 -6.64 -10.88
N ALA A 169 -5.23 -6.83 -9.55
CA ALA A 169 -4.44 -7.80 -8.79
C ALA A 169 -4.69 -9.23 -9.26
N ALA A 170 -5.95 -9.62 -9.44
CA ALA A 170 -6.30 -10.96 -9.92
C ALA A 170 -5.79 -11.20 -11.35
N SER A 171 -5.92 -10.22 -12.23
CA SER A 171 -5.45 -10.31 -13.61
C SER A 171 -3.93 -10.45 -13.69
N LEU A 172 -3.17 -9.63 -12.93
CA LEU A 172 -1.71 -9.73 -12.90
C LEU A 172 -1.25 -11.06 -12.30
N ALA A 173 -1.87 -11.52 -11.19
CA ALA A 173 -1.53 -12.80 -10.59
C ALA A 173 -1.79 -13.98 -11.58
N ALA A 174 -2.88 -13.92 -12.33
CA ALA A 174 -3.17 -14.90 -13.37
C ALA A 174 -2.15 -14.84 -14.53
N LEU A 175 -1.74 -13.64 -14.95
CA LEU A 175 -0.71 -13.48 -15.98
C LEU A 175 0.66 -13.98 -15.50
N TYR A 176 1.06 -13.75 -14.24
CA TYR A 176 2.31 -14.32 -13.72
C TYR A 176 2.33 -15.85 -13.82
N SER A 177 1.19 -16.50 -13.52
CA SER A 177 1.07 -17.96 -13.64
C SER A 177 1.00 -18.42 -15.10
N LEU A 178 0.35 -17.66 -15.96
CA LEU A 178 0.17 -18.00 -17.38
C LEU A 178 1.50 -17.91 -18.15
N TRP A 179 2.31 -16.89 -17.82
CA TRP A 179 3.61 -16.62 -18.44
C TRP A 179 4.79 -17.24 -17.68
N ASP A 180 4.54 -18.04 -16.66
CA ASP A 180 5.57 -18.69 -15.80
C ASP A 180 6.64 -17.70 -15.32
N VAL A 181 6.21 -16.57 -14.78
CA VAL A 181 7.10 -15.48 -14.37
C VAL A 181 7.82 -15.85 -13.09
N ASN A 182 9.15 -15.83 -13.12
CA ASN A 182 10.01 -16.11 -11.98
C ASN A 182 10.56 -14.80 -11.39
N ILE A 183 10.84 -14.82 -10.08
CA ILE A 183 11.40 -13.68 -9.36
C ILE A 183 12.87 -13.50 -9.78
N GLU A 184 13.21 -12.31 -10.27
CA GLU A 184 14.58 -11.91 -10.56
C GLU A 184 15.08 -10.91 -9.49
N PRO A 185 16.34 -11.06 -9.00
CA PRO A 185 16.83 -10.25 -7.87
C PRO A 185 16.93 -8.74 -8.18
N THR A 186 17.13 -8.38 -9.43
CA THR A 186 17.40 -7.00 -9.87
C THR A 186 16.26 -6.37 -10.67
N MET A 187 15.23 -7.13 -11.00
CA MET A 187 14.11 -6.66 -11.80
C MET A 187 12.79 -6.85 -11.06
N ALA A 188 11.92 -5.85 -11.13
CA ALA A 188 10.58 -5.96 -10.58
C ALA A 188 9.77 -7.01 -11.33
N LEU A 189 8.91 -7.77 -10.63
CA LEU A 189 8.12 -8.86 -11.20
C LEU A 189 7.26 -8.42 -12.40
N ASN A 190 6.69 -7.21 -12.33
CA ASN A 190 5.99 -6.61 -13.47
C ASN A 190 6.92 -6.38 -14.66
N GLY A 191 8.17 -5.97 -14.43
CA GLY A 191 9.16 -5.79 -15.47
C GLY A 191 9.46 -7.07 -16.23
N VAL A 192 9.67 -8.17 -15.50
CA VAL A 192 9.88 -9.50 -16.09
C VAL A 192 8.68 -9.95 -16.92
N LEU A 193 7.46 -9.72 -16.42
CA LEU A 193 6.23 -10.02 -17.16
C LEU A 193 6.13 -9.18 -18.45
N PHE A 194 6.37 -7.87 -18.34
CA PHE A 194 6.29 -6.97 -19.51
C PHE A 194 7.31 -7.34 -20.58
N GLU A 195 8.55 -7.64 -20.19
CA GLU A 195 9.60 -8.06 -21.10
C GLU A 195 9.23 -9.35 -21.84
N ARG A 196 8.73 -10.37 -21.12
CA ARG A 196 8.31 -11.64 -21.73
C ARG A 196 7.21 -11.44 -22.74
N VAL A 197 6.14 -10.74 -22.35
CA VAL A 197 5.00 -10.48 -23.23
C VAL A 197 5.41 -9.71 -24.49
N PHE A 198 6.20 -8.63 -24.35
CA PHE A 198 6.63 -7.84 -25.50
C PHE A 198 7.55 -8.62 -26.44
N THR A 199 8.43 -9.46 -25.88
CA THR A 199 9.35 -10.32 -26.67
C THR A 199 8.56 -11.39 -27.43
N ASP A 200 7.59 -12.02 -26.80
CA ASP A 200 6.80 -13.11 -27.39
C ASP A 200 5.88 -12.62 -28.51
N ILE A 201 5.33 -11.41 -28.39
CA ILE A 201 4.55 -10.75 -29.46
C ILE A 201 5.43 -10.41 -30.69
N GLY A 202 6.75 -10.57 -30.58
CA GLY A 202 7.68 -10.35 -31.67
C GLY A 202 8.18 -8.91 -31.79
N TRP A 203 8.21 -8.16 -30.69
CA TRP A 203 8.82 -6.83 -30.71
C TRP A 203 10.35 -6.97 -30.75
N ASP A 204 10.99 -6.19 -31.62
CA ASP A 204 12.43 -6.03 -31.61
C ASP A 204 12.92 -5.36 -30.32
N TRP A 205 14.15 -5.69 -29.89
CA TRP A 205 14.71 -5.23 -28.63
C TRP A 205 14.57 -3.72 -28.34
N PRO A 206 14.74 -2.79 -29.29
CA PRO A 206 14.51 -1.37 -29.03
C PRO A 206 13.07 -1.01 -28.65
N TYR A 207 12.08 -1.72 -29.21
CA TYR A 207 10.66 -1.52 -28.88
C TYR A 207 10.31 -2.16 -27.55
N VAL A 208 10.91 -3.29 -27.20
CA VAL A 208 10.79 -3.91 -25.86
C VAL A 208 11.26 -2.94 -24.78
N ILE A 209 12.46 -2.34 -24.93
CA ILE A 209 12.98 -1.32 -24.00
C ILE A 209 12.04 -0.14 -23.89
N LEU A 210 11.52 0.37 -25.02
CA LEU A 210 10.58 1.49 -25.02
C LEU A 210 9.28 1.12 -24.27
N GLY A 211 8.74 -0.07 -24.50
CA GLY A 211 7.57 -0.59 -23.79
C GLY A 211 7.80 -0.68 -22.28
N LEU A 212 8.94 -1.24 -21.86
CA LEU A 212 9.36 -1.31 -20.46
C LEU A 212 9.47 0.09 -19.84
N LEU A 213 10.13 1.03 -20.51
CA LEU A 213 10.27 2.41 -20.03
C LEU A 213 8.91 3.08 -19.84
N VAL A 214 7.96 2.86 -20.75
CA VAL A 214 6.61 3.42 -20.63
C VAL A 214 5.86 2.78 -19.47
N MET A 215 5.81 1.46 -19.39
CA MET A 215 5.03 0.74 -18.39
C MET A 215 5.58 0.97 -16.97
N LEU A 216 6.87 0.68 -16.75
CA LEU A 216 7.52 0.86 -15.45
C LEU A 216 7.66 2.36 -15.09
N GLY A 217 7.81 3.23 -16.08
CA GLY A 217 7.82 4.68 -15.86
C GLY A 217 6.47 5.20 -15.36
N LEU A 218 5.35 4.71 -15.91
CA LEU A 218 4.01 5.04 -15.42
C LEU A 218 3.76 4.49 -14.01
N GLU A 219 4.17 3.25 -13.73
CA GLU A 219 4.09 2.67 -12.37
C GLU A 219 4.90 3.50 -11.37
N THR A 220 6.16 3.83 -11.71
CA THR A 220 7.03 4.69 -10.90
C THR A 220 6.36 6.02 -10.57
N ALA A 221 5.79 6.67 -11.58
CA ALA A 221 5.14 7.96 -11.39
C ALA A 221 3.89 7.88 -10.49
N VAL A 222 3.11 6.80 -10.59
CA VAL A 222 1.95 6.55 -9.72
C VAL A 222 2.39 6.29 -8.28
N LEU A 223 3.46 5.51 -8.06
CA LEU A 223 4.02 5.25 -6.73
C LEU A 223 4.58 6.52 -6.07
N LEU A 224 5.29 7.35 -6.83
CA LEU A 224 5.75 8.66 -6.35
C LEU A 224 4.60 9.58 -5.96
N LEU A 225 3.51 9.55 -6.74
CA LEU A 225 2.31 10.31 -6.42
C LEU A 225 1.65 9.79 -5.14
N ALA A 226 1.61 8.47 -4.94
CA ALA A 226 1.10 7.87 -3.70
C ALA A 226 1.95 8.29 -2.49
N ALA A 227 3.28 8.23 -2.59
CA ALA A 227 4.19 8.73 -1.56
C ALA A 227 3.98 10.22 -1.27
N HIS A 228 3.79 11.05 -2.30
CA HIS A 228 3.46 12.48 -2.15
C HIS A 228 2.16 12.68 -1.38
N VAL A 229 1.09 11.95 -1.70
CA VAL A 229 -0.21 12.06 -1.02
C VAL A 229 -0.07 11.67 0.45
N ALA A 230 0.58 10.56 0.76
CA ALA A 230 0.84 10.11 2.13
C ALA A 230 1.64 11.17 2.92
N PHE A 231 2.62 11.80 2.27
CA PHE A 231 3.44 12.85 2.87
C PHE A 231 2.70 14.18 3.08
N VAL A 232 1.57 14.41 2.39
CA VAL A 232 0.67 15.53 2.65
C VAL A 232 -0.27 15.23 3.82
N VAL A 233 -0.77 14.00 3.91
CA VAL A 233 -1.79 13.60 4.92
C VAL A 233 -1.14 13.35 6.28
N GLY A 234 0.01 12.68 6.34
CA GLY A 234 0.68 12.29 7.58
C GLY A 234 0.94 13.46 8.55
N PRO A 235 1.56 14.58 8.12
CA PRO A 235 1.75 15.74 8.98
C PRO A 235 0.45 16.39 9.48
N ARG A 236 -0.67 16.22 8.76
CA ARG A 236 -1.99 16.69 9.21
C ARG A 236 -2.52 15.82 10.34
N VAL A 237 -2.38 14.48 10.23
CA VAL A 237 -2.73 13.56 11.32
C VAL A 237 -1.92 13.89 12.57
N LEU A 238 -0.61 14.11 12.42
CA LEU A 238 0.27 14.52 13.51
C LEU A 238 -0.19 15.84 14.16
N SER A 239 -0.57 16.83 13.34
CA SER A 239 -1.12 18.09 13.82
C SER A 239 -2.43 17.92 14.58
N THR A 240 -3.34 17.08 14.10
CA THR A 240 -4.61 16.76 14.78
C THR A 240 -4.35 16.10 16.13
N MET A 241 -3.43 15.14 16.21
CA MET A 241 -3.03 14.51 17.47
C MET A 241 -2.40 15.51 18.46
N ALA A 242 -1.66 16.52 17.94
CA ALA A 242 -1.08 17.58 18.78
C ALA A 242 -2.15 18.59 19.27
N ILE A 243 -3.24 18.81 18.51
CA ILE A 243 -4.40 19.59 18.95
C ILE A 243 -5.12 18.87 20.10
N ASP A 244 -5.25 17.55 20.01
CA ASP A 244 -5.85 16.70 21.04
C ASP A 244 -4.92 16.44 22.24
N SER A 245 -3.77 17.11 22.30
CA SER A 245 -2.77 16.98 23.37
C SER A 245 -2.17 15.56 23.54
N TRP A 246 -2.11 14.80 22.43
CA TRP A 246 -1.45 13.48 22.40
C TRP A 246 0.02 13.56 21.97
N LEU A 247 0.41 14.70 21.37
CA LEU A 247 1.77 15.01 20.93
C LEU A 247 2.13 16.43 21.34
N PRO A 248 3.43 16.79 21.37
CA PRO A 248 3.87 18.13 21.70
C PRO A 248 3.22 19.19 20.81
N HIS A 249 2.81 20.29 21.41
CA HIS A 249 2.12 21.40 20.73
C HIS A 249 2.90 22.01 19.55
N GLN A 250 4.19 21.77 19.47
CA GLN A 250 5.06 22.23 18.36
C GLN A 250 4.61 21.70 17.00
N PHE A 251 3.90 20.55 16.96
CA PHE A 251 3.43 19.93 15.71
C PHE A 251 2.13 20.53 15.17
N ARG A 252 1.42 21.34 15.96
CA ARG A 252 0.18 22.01 15.51
C ARG A 252 0.46 23.35 14.81
N TYR A 253 1.63 23.97 15.03
CA TYR A 253 1.94 25.30 14.49
C TYR A 253 2.25 25.25 13.00
N LEU A 254 1.64 26.18 12.27
CA LEU A 254 1.94 26.41 10.86
C LEU A 254 3.13 27.37 10.74
N SER A 255 4.00 27.08 9.80
CA SER A 255 5.08 28.00 9.42
C SER A 255 4.55 29.19 8.61
N ASN A 256 5.41 30.18 8.33
CA ASN A 256 5.07 31.33 7.46
C ASN A 256 4.58 30.92 6.05
N ARG A 257 4.75 29.65 5.67
CA ARG A 257 4.29 29.06 4.39
C ARG A 257 3.04 28.21 4.54
N PHE A 258 2.32 28.34 5.66
CA PHE A 258 1.09 27.59 5.99
C PHE A 258 1.25 26.06 5.98
N VAL A 259 2.45 25.56 6.28
CA VAL A 259 2.74 24.13 6.41
C VAL A 259 3.23 23.80 7.82
N THR A 260 2.93 22.60 8.29
CA THR A 260 3.40 22.07 9.58
C THR A 260 4.85 21.59 9.45
N LYS A 261 5.81 22.53 9.41
CA LYS A 261 7.24 22.26 9.16
C LYS A 261 7.79 21.15 10.05
N ASN A 262 7.51 21.22 11.35
CA ASN A 262 8.01 20.23 12.32
C ASN A 262 7.43 18.83 12.03
N GLY A 263 6.15 18.76 11.64
CA GLY A 263 5.52 17.51 11.24
C GLY A 263 6.16 16.92 9.98
N ILE A 264 6.42 17.75 8.97
CA ILE A 264 7.11 17.33 7.73
C ILE A 264 8.52 16.81 8.03
N MET A 265 9.27 17.51 8.90
CA MET A 265 10.64 17.10 9.27
C MET A 265 10.65 15.78 10.03
N LEU A 266 9.71 15.58 10.97
CA LEU A 266 9.60 14.33 11.72
C LEU A 266 9.23 13.17 10.79
N MET A 267 8.18 13.34 9.99
CA MET A 267 7.72 12.31 9.05
C MET A 267 8.79 11.95 8.03
N GLY A 268 9.44 12.97 7.46
CA GLY A 268 10.53 12.79 6.49
C GLY A 268 11.75 12.11 7.10
N GLY A 269 12.14 12.50 8.32
CA GLY A 269 13.24 11.87 9.04
C GLY A 269 12.96 10.41 9.38
N LEU A 270 11.74 10.09 9.82
CA LEU A 270 11.32 8.71 10.09
C LEU A 270 11.24 7.88 8.81
N ALA A 271 10.76 8.44 7.70
CA ALA A 271 10.75 7.75 6.41
C ALA A 271 12.17 7.49 5.88
N LEU A 272 13.08 8.46 5.98
CA LEU A 272 14.50 8.26 5.67
C LEU A 272 15.13 7.15 6.51
N LEU A 273 14.83 7.14 7.81
CA LEU A 273 15.31 6.09 8.72
C LEU A 273 14.75 4.71 8.31
N ALA A 274 13.46 4.64 7.96
CA ALA A 274 12.84 3.40 7.49
C ALA A 274 13.48 2.90 6.19
N ILE A 275 13.73 3.76 5.21
CA ILE A 275 14.43 3.43 3.96
C ILE A 275 15.85 2.91 4.25
N TYR A 276 16.59 3.60 5.10
CA TYR A 276 17.97 3.23 5.43
C TYR A 276 18.03 1.88 6.17
N LEU A 277 17.21 1.69 7.21
CA LEU A 277 17.22 0.46 8.03
C LEU A 277 16.66 -0.75 7.28
N SER A 278 15.78 -0.54 6.31
CA SER A 278 15.27 -1.62 5.45
C SER A 278 16.15 -1.90 4.24
N ASP A 279 17.24 -1.16 4.04
CA ASP A 279 18.06 -1.20 2.82
C ASP A 279 17.21 -0.99 1.54
N ALA A 280 16.19 -0.12 1.63
CA ALA A 280 15.16 0.11 0.61
C ALA A 280 14.52 -1.21 0.10
N ASN A 281 14.46 -2.23 0.93
CA ASN A 281 13.86 -3.52 0.61
C ASN A 281 12.33 -3.38 0.59
N VAL A 282 11.75 -3.52 -0.62
CA VAL A 282 10.32 -3.34 -0.85
C VAL A 282 9.53 -4.42 -0.11
N ASP A 283 9.98 -5.68 -0.13
CA ASP A 283 9.27 -6.80 0.51
C ASP A 283 9.15 -6.59 2.02
N LEU A 284 10.25 -6.20 2.67
CA LEU A 284 10.23 -5.89 4.10
C LEU A 284 9.28 -4.73 4.39
N LEU A 285 9.36 -3.64 3.62
CA LEU A 285 8.48 -2.48 3.82
C LEU A 285 7.01 -2.81 3.60
N VAL A 286 6.68 -3.67 2.63
CA VAL A 286 5.31 -4.19 2.41
C VAL A 286 4.82 -4.96 3.63
N VAL A 287 5.65 -5.83 4.22
CA VAL A 287 5.29 -6.57 5.44
C VAL A 287 5.01 -5.63 6.60
N LEU A 288 5.93 -4.67 6.85
CA LEU A 288 5.77 -3.68 7.93
C LEU A 288 4.49 -2.85 7.74
N PHE A 289 4.25 -2.39 6.54
CA PHE A 289 3.08 -1.59 6.17
C PHE A 289 1.79 -2.40 6.30
N SER A 290 1.75 -3.63 5.77
CA SER A 290 0.56 -4.47 5.81
C SER A 290 0.08 -4.76 7.23
N ILE A 291 0.99 -5.10 8.16
CA ILE A 291 0.63 -5.31 9.56
C ILE A 291 0.03 -4.04 10.15
N ASN A 292 0.67 -2.89 9.89
CA ASN A 292 0.25 -1.64 10.49
C ASN A 292 -1.11 -1.16 9.98
N VAL A 293 -1.36 -1.26 8.68
CA VAL A 293 -2.66 -0.87 8.08
C VAL A 293 -3.79 -1.74 8.60
N PHE A 294 -3.56 -3.06 8.81
CA PHE A 294 -4.59 -3.92 9.39
C PHE A 294 -4.80 -3.70 10.89
N ILE A 295 -3.81 -3.19 11.63
CA ILE A 295 -4.02 -2.65 12.98
C ILE A 295 -5.00 -1.48 12.93
N VAL A 296 -4.78 -0.52 12.02
CA VAL A 296 -5.66 0.64 11.85
C VAL A 296 -7.07 0.22 11.45
N PHE A 297 -7.23 -0.67 10.47
CA PHE A 297 -8.53 -1.16 10.04
C PHE A 297 -9.28 -1.90 11.12
N SER A 298 -8.60 -2.81 11.83
CA SER A 298 -9.21 -3.57 12.93
C SER A 298 -9.68 -2.65 14.05
N LEU A 299 -8.87 -1.67 14.48
CA LEU A 299 -9.24 -0.71 15.50
C LEU A 299 -10.38 0.21 15.04
N SER A 300 -10.40 0.62 13.77
CA SER A 300 -11.46 1.45 13.21
C SER A 300 -12.79 0.70 13.14
N MET A 301 -12.78 -0.56 12.70
CA MET A 301 -13.98 -1.40 12.68
C MET A 301 -14.47 -1.74 14.09
N LEU A 302 -13.57 -2.00 15.04
CA LEU A 302 -13.91 -2.18 16.45
C LEU A 302 -14.57 -0.92 17.02
N GLY A 303 -14.01 0.26 16.72
CA GLY A 303 -14.60 1.54 17.10
C GLY A 303 -16.02 1.72 16.55
N LEU A 304 -16.24 1.32 15.31
CA LEU A 304 -17.56 1.38 14.67
C LEU A 304 -18.54 0.37 15.29
N CYS A 305 -18.08 -0.83 15.66
CA CYS A 305 -18.89 -1.79 16.43
C CYS A 305 -19.35 -1.22 17.76
N VAL A 306 -18.45 -0.59 18.51
CA VAL A 306 -18.76 0.07 19.80
C VAL A 306 -19.73 1.24 19.60
N TYR A 307 -19.57 2.03 18.52
CA TYR A 307 -20.49 3.10 18.17
C TYR A 307 -21.91 2.56 17.97
N TRP A 308 -22.09 1.53 17.17
CA TRP A 308 -23.39 0.91 16.94
C TRP A 308 -23.98 0.28 18.20
N LEU A 309 -23.17 -0.34 19.04
CA LEU A 309 -23.63 -0.88 20.32
C LEU A 309 -24.16 0.18 21.27
N LYS A 310 -23.60 1.42 21.23
CA LYS A 310 -24.09 2.55 22.01
C LYS A 310 -25.35 3.17 21.42
N ASN A 311 -25.49 3.14 20.10
CA ASN A 311 -26.58 3.76 19.36
C ASN A 311 -27.62 2.73 18.84
N ARG A 312 -28.02 1.79 19.70
CA ARG A 312 -28.95 0.70 19.34
C ARG A 312 -30.33 1.15 18.89
N HIS A 313 -30.71 2.37 19.22
CA HIS A 313 -32.02 2.94 18.88
C HIS A 313 -32.14 3.49 17.45
N GLU A 314 -31.01 3.57 16.72
CA GLU A 314 -31.03 4.00 15.33
C GLU A 314 -31.66 2.95 14.40
N LYS A 315 -32.50 3.40 13.46
CA LYS A 315 -33.19 2.53 12.48
C LYS A 315 -32.29 1.63 11.66
N ARG A 316 -31.00 1.97 11.56
CA ARG A 316 -29.98 1.21 10.79
C ARG A 316 -29.04 0.38 11.66
N PHE A 317 -29.33 0.24 12.97
CA PHE A 317 -28.47 -0.44 13.93
C PHE A 317 -28.03 -1.83 13.44
N VAL A 318 -28.98 -2.74 13.15
CA VAL A 318 -28.66 -4.13 12.78
C VAL A 318 -27.75 -4.20 11.56
N LYS A 319 -28.09 -3.44 10.51
CA LYS A 319 -27.29 -3.41 9.27
C LYS A 319 -25.91 -2.80 9.48
N GLY A 320 -25.83 -1.72 10.25
CA GLY A 320 -24.58 -1.04 10.55
C GLY A 320 -23.67 -1.88 11.45
N PHE A 321 -24.23 -2.49 12.49
CA PHE A 321 -23.49 -3.37 13.41
C PHE A 321 -22.98 -4.64 12.70
N LEU A 322 -23.82 -5.29 11.90
CA LEU A 322 -23.43 -6.49 11.16
C LEU A 322 -22.31 -6.19 10.17
N SER A 323 -22.41 -5.08 9.43
CA SER A 323 -21.36 -4.65 8.50
C SER A 323 -20.03 -4.34 9.22
N ALA A 324 -20.10 -3.63 10.35
CA ALA A 324 -18.92 -3.30 11.15
C ALA A 324 -18.28 -4.56 11.77
N SER A 325 -19.09 -5.48 12.29
CA SER A 325 -18.62 -6.74 12.88
C SER A 325 -17.97 -7.64 11.84
N LEU A 326 -18.56 -7.75 10.65
CA LEU A 326 -17.96 -8.50 9.55
C LEU A 326 -16.62 -7.87 9.13
N GLY A 327 -16.56 -6.55 8.96
CA GLY A 327 -15.33 -5.83 8.66
C GLY A 327 -14.26 -6.03 9.73
N PHE A 328 -14.65 -6.02 11.02
CA PHE A 328 -13.74 -6.29 12.13
C PHE A 328 -13.18 -7.73 12.09
N VAL A 329 -14.05 -8.73 11.90
CA VAL A 329 -13.63 -10.13 11.84
C VAL A 329 -12.65 -10.35 10.68
N VAL A 330 -12.96 -9.82 9.49
CA VAL A 330 -12.10 -9.96 8.32
C VAL A 330 -10.76 -9.25 8.54
N SER A 331 -10.74 -7.99 8.96
CA SER A 331 -9.50 -7.23 9.17
C SER A 331 -8.65 -7.81 10.30
N ALA A 332 -9.27 -8.26 11.40
CA ALA A 332 -8.57 -8.89 12.51
C ALA A 332 -8.01 -10.28 12.13
N SER A 333 -8.72 -11.05 11.31
CA SER A 333 -8.23 -12.34 10.81
C SER A 333 -7.02 -12.17 9.90
N ILE A 334 -7.05 -11.18 9.00
CA ILE A 334 -5.90 -10.85 8.14
C ILE A 334 -4.73 -10.36 9.00
N LEU A 335 -4.97 -9.48 9.97
CA LEU A 335 -3.94 -9.01 10.89
C LEU A 335 -3.25 -10.17 11.61
N LEU A 336 -4.03 -11.04 12.25
CA LEU A 336 -3.50 -12.19 12.97
C LEU A 336 -2.74 -13.14 12.04
N GLY A 337 -3.31 -13.44 10.88
CA GLY A 337 -2.66 -14.28 9.89
C GLY A 337 -1.36 -13.69 9.36
N THR A 338 -1.32 -12.38 9.06
CA THR A 338 -0.10 -11.68 8.63
C THR A 338 0.95 -11.66 9.75
N ILE A 339 0.57 -11.40 10.99
CA ILE A 339 1.50 -11.46 12.13
C ILE A 339 2.10 -12.86 12.25
N ILE A 340 1.28 -13.91 12.25
CA ILE A 340 1.76 -15.30 12.42
C ILE A 340 2.71 -15.69 11.26
N THR A 341 2.35 -15.37 10.02
CA THR A 341 3.12 -15.79 8.85
C THR A 341 4.37 -14.95 8.60
N GLN A 342 4.38 -13.67 9.00
CA GLN A 342 5.43 -12.71 8.70
C GLN A 342 6.22 -12.25 9.93
N PHE A 343 5.96 -12.81 11.10
CA PHE A 343 6.59 -12.38 12.35
C PHE A 343 8.13 -12.37 12.25
N PHE A 344 8.71 -13.47 11.80
CA PHE A 344 10.16 -13.62 11.65
C PHE A 344 10.73 -12.93 10.41
N GLN A 345 9.89 -12.48 9.48
CA GLN A 345 10.30 -11.71 8.29
C GLN A 345 10.32 -10.20 8.55
N GLY A 346 10.29 -9.79 9.81
CA GLY A 346 10.34 -8.38 10.24
C GLY A 346 9.02 -7.86 10.81
N GLY A 347 7.93 -8.63 10.81
CA GLY A 347 6.62 -8.19 11.32
C GLY A 347 6.65 -7.72 12.78
N TRP A 348 7.49 -8.31 13.63
CA TRP A 348 7.69 -7.89 15.01
C TRP A 348 8.21 -6.45 15.13
N ILE A 349 8.97 -5.96 14.15
CA ILE A 349 9.53 -4.59 14.13
C ILE A 349 8.40 -3.56 14.11
N THR A 350 7.39 -3.75 13.26
CA THR A 350 6.22 -2.85 13.20
C THR A 350 5.47 -2.80 14.53
N MET A 351 5.26 -3.96 15.14
CA MET A 351 4.57 -4.03 16.43
C MET A 351 5.36 -3.27 17.52
N LEU A 352 6.68 -3.41 17.51
CA LEU A 352 7.57 -2.69 18.43
C LEU A 352 7.52 -1.20 18.16
N ILE A 353 7.68 -0.75 16.91
CA ILE A 353 7.63 0.68 16.54
C ILE A 353 6.29 1.29 16.94
N THR A 354 5.17 0.65 16.58
CA THR A 354 3.83 1.16 16.91
C THR A 354 3.63 1.22 18.42
N THR A 355 4.10 0.23 19.16
CA THR A 355 4.05 0.23 20.63
C THR A 355 4.86 1.38 21.23
N VAL A 356 6.08 1.62 20.74
CA VAL A 356 6.91 2.76 21.17
C VAL A 356 6.22 4.08 20.91
N VAL A 357 5.63 4.28 19.72
CA VAL A 357 4.89 5.51 19.39
C VAL A 357 3.70 5.70 20.33
N VAL A 358 2.94 4.64 20.63
CA VAL A 358 1.83 4.68 21.59
C VAL A 358 2.33 5.07 22.99
N LEU A 359 3.45 4.50 23.45
CA LEU A 359 4.01 4.81 24.77
C LEU A 359 4.49 6.27 24.84
N VAL A 360 5.13 6.78 23.78
CA VAL A 360 5.52 8.20 23.67
C VAL A 360 4.28 9.11 23.75
N CYS A 361 3.22 8.80 23.02
CA CYS A 361 1.97 9.56 23.06
C CYS A 361 1.33 9.54 24.47
N LEU A 362 1.33 8.38 25.15
CA LEU A 362 0.82 8.27 26.52
C LEU A 362 1.67 9.07 27.50
N TRP A 363 3.00 9.03 27.35
CA TRP A 363 3.92 9.80 28.17
C TRP A 363 3.72 11.31 28.00
N VAL A 364 3.64 11.79 26.77
CA VAL A 364 3.37 13.22 26.47
C VAL A 364 2.03 13.68 27.06
N ARG A 365 1.01 12.85 27.01
CA ARG A 365 -0.30 13.21 27.57
C ARG A 365 -0.29 13.31 29.10
N ASN A 366 0.54 12.52 29.77
CA ASN A 366 0.57 12.47 31.25
C ASN A 366 1.45 13.58 31.85
N HIS A 367 2.22 14.29 31.05
CA HIS A 367 3.05 15.45 31.43
C HIS A 367 2.52 16.73 30.79
#